data_1e2f99bef43aa6672d2e4e9120db15ee
#
_entry.id   1e2f99bef43aa6672d2e4e9120db15ee
#
_cell.length_a   1.000
_cell.length_b   1.000
_cell.length_c   1.000
_cell.angle_alpha   90.00
_cell.angle_beta   90.00
_cell.angle_gamma   90.00
#
_symmetry.space_group_name_H-M   'P 1'
#
loop_
_entity.id
_entity.type
_entity.pdbx_description
1 polymer ?
#
loop_
_entity_poly.entity_id
_entity_poly.type
_entity_poly.pdbx_seq_one_letter_code
_entity_poly.pdbx_strand_id
1 'polypeptide(L)'
;MKAGVTVGDPVYRTGKPLSVELGPGLMETIYDGIQRPLKGISDVSNSIYIPRGIDVPALDRKRKWDFKPAGYKVGDHITGGDVFGSVWENSLLSDHKILLPPRARGTISRIAEAGSYTVDHKILEVEFEGKKFEYSMMQEWPVRVPRPVNDKLGSDSPFIVGQRVLDALFPSVQGGTVCIPGAFGCGKTVISQSVSKFSNSDIIVYVGCGERGNEMAEVLMDFPELTIDVNGKKEPIMKRTTLIANTSNMPVAAREASIYTGITVAEYFRDQGKDVAMMADSSSRWAEALREISGRLGEMPADQGFPAYLGAKLASFYERAGRVTALGSPDRKGSVSIVGAVSPPGGDFSDPVTSSTLGIVQVFWGLDKKLAQRKHFPSINTSLSYSKYTTSLEKYYQENNPEFPRLRDRIKELLTTSEDLEQVVQLVGKSALGDSDKITLDVATLLKEDFLQQNGYSDYDQFCPLWKTFWMMKNMMGFHDEAQKAISQGHAWSKVRESTSEIQSELRSMKFEVPDDGEEKITKKVSQNFSVLMKVCILTICTVRGASAEDEREVRFRHGRVKKTIDTCFDCFRAFPWSFETVYNFILKALLSST
;
A
#
# COMPACT_ATOMS: atom_id res chain seq x y z
N MET A 1 29.26 4.04 23.13
CA MET A 1 29.45 4.42 24.55
C MET A 1 29.47 5.94 24.61
N LYS A 2 28.69 6.56 25.48
CA LYS A 2 28.83 8.01 25.72
C LYS A 2 30.09 8.20 26.56
N ALA A 3 31.11 8.81 25.99
CA ALA A 3 32.28 9.23 26.75
C ALA A 3 31.82 10.20 27.87
N GLY A 4 32.26 9.97 29.10
CA GLY A 4 32.00 10.85 30.22
C GLY A 4 31.02 10.32 31.28
N VAL A 5 30.48 9.12 31.16
CA VAL A 5 29.74 8.47 32.27
C VAL A 5 30.68 7.54 33.01
N THR A 6 30.79 7.71 34.33
CA THR A 6 31.71 6.96 35.20
C THR A 6 30.96 6.26 36.33
N VAL A 7 31.62 5.29 36.95
CA VAL A 7 31.08 4.63 38.14
C VAL A 7 30.97 5.66 39.28
N GLY A 8 29.79 5.76 39.88
CA GLY A 8 29.48 6.76 40.91
C GLY A 8 28.69 7.97 40.43
N ASP A 9 28.50 8.14 39.12
CA ASP A 9 27.64 9.21 38.61
C ASP A 9 26.20 9.02 39.08
N PRO A 10 25.45 10.11 39.36
CA PRO A 10 24.09 10.01 39.86
C PRO A 10 23.13 9.49 38.76
N VAL A 11 22.23 8.59 39.15
CA VAL A 11 21.19 8.02 38.29
C VAL A 11 19.83 8.52 38.74
N TYR A 12 19.18 9.32 37.91
CA TYR A 12 17.82 9.80 38.15
C TYR A 12 16.82 8.88 37.47
N ARG A 13 15.92 8.30 38.27
CA ARG A 13 14.84 7.43 37.75
C ARG A 13 13.62 8.24 37.40
N THR A 14 13.08 8.04 36.18
CA THR A 14 11.83 8.68 35.74
C THR A 14 10.60 8.06 36.40
N GLY A 15 10.71 6.88 37.01
CA GLY A 15 9.61 6.15 37.62
C GLY A 15 8.65 5.48 36.63
N LYS A 16 8.83 5.68 35.32
CA LYS A 16 8.01 5.08 34.26
C LYS A 16 8.88 4.49 33.15
N PRO A 17 8.41 3.47 32.42
CA PRO A 17 9.08 2.97 31.22
C PRO A 17 9.05 4.04 30.11
N LEU A 18 9.84 3.83 29.04
CA LEU A 18 9.79 4.68 27.86
C LEU A 18 8.36 4.77 27.34
N SER A 19 7.81 5.96 27.37
CA SER A 19 6.42 6.27 27.00
C SER A 19 6.38 7.37 25.97
N VAL A 20 5.31 7.40 25.19
CA VAL A 20 5.02 8.46 24.21
C VAL A 20 3.81 9.28 24.63
N GLU A 21 3.81 10.54 24.23
CA GLU A 21 2.69 11.44 24.38
C GLU A 21 1.73 11.29 23.20
N LEU A 22 0.46 11.05 23.49
CA LEU A 22 -0.58 10.79 22.51
C LEU A 22 -1.69 11.84 22.67
N GLY A 23 -1.93 12.62 21.64
CA GLY A 23 -2.90 13.71 21.67
C GLY A 23 -2.89 14.53 20.38
N PRO A 24 -3.66 15.63 20.30
CA PRO A 24 -3.67 16.53 19.15
C PRO A 24 -2.29 17.17 18.91
N GLY A 25 -1.89 17.26 17.63
CA GLY A 25 -0.59 17.81 17.23
C GLY A 25 0.45 16.75 16.84
N LEU A 26 0.07 15.46 16.77
CA LEU A 26 0.92 14.40 16.26
C LEU A 26 1.09 14.46 14.73
N MET A 27 0.05 14.92 14.01
CA MET A 27 0.11 15.06 12.56
C MET A 27 1.03 16.24 12.16
N GLU A 28 1.55 16.14 10.93
CA GLU A 28 2.44 17.16 10.36
C GLU A 28 3.78 17.32 11.11
N THR A 29 4.08 16.43 12.06
CA THR A 29 5.25 16.54 12.93
C THR A 29 6.28 15.47 12.60
N ILE A 30 7.56 15.84 12.70
CA ILE A 30 8.70 14.96 12.49
C ILE A 30 9.37 14.75 13.85
N TYR A 31 9.38 13.49 14.29
CA TYR A 31 9.97 13.06 15.56
C TYR A 31 11.26 12.27 15.35
N ASP A 32 12.07 12.18 16.40
CA ASP A 32 13.12 11.17 16.47
C ASP A 32 12.60 9.84 17.05
N GLY A 33 13.48 8.83 17.19
CA GLY A 33 13.07 7.49 17.64
C GLY A 33 12.49 7.41 19.06
N ILE A 34 12.63 8.44 19.87
CA ILE A 34 12.06 8.55 21.23
C ILE A 34 11.04 9.68 21.35
N GLN A 35 10.44 10.06 20.22
CA GLN A 35 9.40 11.08 20.11
C GLN A 35 9.82 12.52 20.48
N ARG A 36 11.07 12.90 20.26
CA ARG A 36 11.45 14.32 20.38
C ARG A 36 11.17 15.03 19.06
N PRO A 37 10.47 16.19 19.05
CA PRO A 37 10.16 16.93 17.83
C PRO A 37 11.41 17.59 17.26
N LEU A 38 11.85 17.17 16.07
CA LEU A 38 13.12 17.63 15.47
C LEU A 38 13.10 19.14 15.18
N LYS A 39 11.97 19.65 14.67
CA LYS A 39 11.80 21.10 14.44
C LYS A 39 11.88 21.89 15.73
N GLY A 40 11.18 21.45 16.78
CA GLY A 40 11.21 22.11 18.08
C GLY A 40 12.61 22.14 18.71
N ILE A 41 13.39 21.07 18.51
CA ILE A 41 14.80 21.04 18.95
C ILE A 41 15.64 22.06 18.17
N SER A 42 15.47 22.12 16.84
CA SER A 42 16.17 23.07 15.98
C SER A 42 15.86 24.53 16.39
N ASP A 43 14.60 24.84 16.63
CA ASP A 43 14.13 26.17 17.01
C ASP A 43 14.70 26.63 18.37
N VAL A 44 14.84 25.69 19.33
CA VAL A 44 15.39 25.99 20.67
C VAL A 44 16.92 26.07 20.64
N SER A 45 17.57 25.18 19.88
CA SER A 45 19.05 25.08 19.89
C SER A 45 19.72 26.05 18.94
N ASN A 46 19.00 26.56 17.92
CA ASN A 46 19.56 27.30 16.78
C ASN A 46 20.76 26.58 16.13
N SER A 47 20.76 25.26 16.15
CA SER A 47 21.85 24.39 15.68
C SER A 47 21.29 23.35 14.70
N ILE A 48 22.11 23.03 13.69
CA ILE A 48 21.85 21.90 12.77
C ILE A 48 22.09 20.54 13.44
N TYR A 49 22.75 20.52 14.58
CA TYR A 49 22.99 19.30 15.37
C TYR A 49 22.03 19.21 16.54
N ILE A 50 21.66 17.99 16.92
CA ILE A 50 20.87 17.76 18.14
C ILE A 50 21.80 17.84 19.35
N PRO A 51 21.78 18.90 20.15
CA PRO A 51 22.64 19.05 21.32
C PRO A 51 22.24 18.08 22.44
N ARG A 52 23.17 17.81 23.35
CA ARG A 52 22.90 17.01 24.55
C ARG A 52 22.12 17.84 25.57
N GLY A 53 21.21 17.20 26.30
CA GLY A 53 20.50 17.81 27.42
C GLY A 53 19.33 18.71 27.05
N ILE A 54 18.96 18.83 25.78
CA ILE A 54 17.74 19.54 25.38
C ILE A 54 16.54 18.60 25.59
N ASP A 55 15.62 19.07 26.40
CA ASP A 55 14.31 18.45 26.63
C ASP A 55 13.23 19.35 26.03
N VAL A 56 12.57 18.84 24.99
CA VAL A 56 11.44 19.50 24.34
C VAL A 56 10.26 18.54 24.37
N PRO A 57 9.10 18.96 24.90
CA PRO A 57 7.91 18.11 24.94
C PRO A 57 7.49 17.69 23.52
N ALA A 58 6.97 16.47 23.40
CA ALA A 58 6.58 15.91 22.11
C ALA A 58 5.42 16.66 21.46
N LEU A 59 4.45 17.09 22.27
CA LEU A 59 3.31 17.89 21.83
C LEU A 59 3.52 19.37 22.23
N ASP A 60 3.10 20.30 21.37
CA ASP A 60 3.20 21.73 21.65
C ASP A 60 2.26 22.13 22.80
N ARG A 61 2.85 22.52 23.93
CA ARG A 61 2.12 22.95 25.15
C ARG A 61 1.48 24.31 25.02
N LYS A 62 1.88 25.13 24.05
CA LYS A 62 1.37 26.51 23.88
C LYS A 62 0.21 26.55 22.91
N ARG A 63 0.12 25.63 21.99
CA ARG A 63 -0.95 25.55 20.99
C ARG A 63 -2.29 25.26 21.68
N LYS A 64 -3.31 26.01 21.31
CA LYS A 64 -4.68 25.85 21.78
C LYS A 64 -5.49 25.07 20.73
N TRP A 65 -6.38 24.22 21.21
CA TRP A 65 -7.25 23.38 20.43
C TRP A 65 -8.70 23.64 20.82
N ASP A 66 -9.58 23.70 19.83
CA ASP A 66 -11.01 23.95 20.06
C ASP A 66 -11.69 22.62 20.42
N PHE A 67 -11.83 22.41 21.73
CA PHE A 67 -12.42 21.20 22.29
C PHE A 67 -13.94 21.24 22.20
N LYS A 68 -14.53 20.13 21.76
CA LYS A 68 -15.97 19.89 21.72
C LYS A 68 -16.28 18.66 22.57
N PRO A 69 -17.06 18.76 23.66
CA PRO A 69 -17.45 17.61 24.48
C PRO A 69 -18.39 16.67 23.70
N ALA A 70 -18.30 15.37 23.96
CA ALA A 70 -19.05 14.32 23.26
C ALA A 70 -20.41 13.98 23.90
N GLY A 71 -21.01 14.93 24.64
CA GLY A 71 -22.35 14.76 25.22
C GLY A 71 -22.41 14.10 26.59
N TYR A 72 -21.28 13.69 27.17
CA TYR A 72 -21.22 13.24 28.57
C TYR A 72 -21.55 14.35 29.56
N LYS A 73 -22.18 13.99 30.67
CA LYS A 73 -22.59 14.91 31.74
C LYS A 73 -21.95 14.51 33.07
N VAL A 74 -21.91 15.44 33.99
CA VAL A 74 -21.52 15.19 35.39
C VAL A 74 -22.48 14.14 35.98
N GLY A 75 -21.92 13.10 36.57
CA GLY A 75 -22.65 11.95 37.09
C GLY A 75 -22.67 10.72 36.16
N ASP A 76 -22.34 10.87 34.89
CA ASP A 76 -22.24 9.72 33.96
C ASP A 76 -21.02 8.85 34.30
N HIS A 77 -21.18 7.55 34.10
CA HIS A 77 -20.06 6.63 34.21
C HIS A 77 -19.27 6.58 32.91
N ILE A 78 -17.93 6.59 33.00
CA ILE A 78 -17.01 6.56 31.87
C ILE A 78 -15.96 5.46 32.06
N THR A 79 -15.60 4.79 30.97
CA THR A 79 -14.62 3.69 30.99
C THR A 79 -13.49 3.94 29.97
N GLY A 80 -12.41 3.17 30.12
CA GLY A 80 -11.25 3.30 29.25
C GLY A 80 -11.60 3.12 27.77
N GLY A 81 -11.12 4.05 26.97
CA GLY A 81 -11.38 4.09 25.53
C GLY A 81 -12.62 4.90 25.12
N ASP A 82 -13.48 5.32 26.06
CA ASP A 82 -14.63 6.16 25.72
C ASP A 82 -14.19 7.50 25.15
N VAL A 83 -14.92 7.96 24.13
CA VAL A 83 -14.70 9.27 23.49
C VAL A 83 -15.45 10.32 24.27
N PHE A 84 -14.75 11.16 25.02
CA PHE A 84 -15.37 12.24 25.81
C PHE A 84 -15.32 13.62 25.15
N GLY A 85 -14.65 13.73 24.01
CA GLY A 85 -14.63 14.95 23.20
C GLY A 85 -13.87 14.76 21.90
N SER A 86 -13.84 15.82 21.11
CA SER A 86 -13.07 15.90 19.87
C SER A 86 -12.51 17.29 19.64
N VAL A 87 -11.47 17.37 18.80
CA VAL A 87 -10.89 18.62 18.33
C VAL A 87 -10.70 18.57 16.82
N TRP A 88 -10.76 19.74 16.18
CA TRP A 88 -10.36 19.87 14.80
C TRP A 88 -8.83 20.01 14.72
N GLU A 89 -8.15 19.13 13.99
CA GLU A 89 -6.69 19.19 13.85
C GLU A 89 -6.29 19.80 12.50
N ASN A 90 -6.80 19.25 11.41
CA ASN A 90 -6.59 19.78 10.06
C ASN A 90 -7.68 19.33 9.08
N SER A 91 -7.56 19.70 7.78
CA SER A 91 -8.56 19.39 6.75
C SER A 91 -8.74 17.90 6.46
N LEU A 92 -7.73 17.07 6.70
CA LEU A 92 -7.78 15.60 6.51
C LEU A 92 -8.16 14.87 7.80
N LEU A 93 -7.86 15.45 8.96
CA LEU A 93 -8.23 14.94 10.27
C LEU A 93 -9.08 15.99 11.00
N SER A 94 -10.33 16.13 10.56
CA SER A 94 -11.27 17.12 11.10
C SER A 94 -11.88 16.73 12.46
N ASP A 95 -11.82 15.44 12.81
CA ASP A 95 -12.39 14.88 14.04
C ASP A 95 -11.34 14.00 14.75
N HIS A 96 -10.41 14.70 15.43
CA HIS A 96 -9.46 14.03 16.31
C HIS A 96 -10.15 13.75 17.64
N LYS A 97 -10.47 12.48 17.89
CA LYS A 97 -11.21 12.05 19.09
C LYS A 97 -10.31 12.02 20.32
N ILE A 98 -10.81 12.58 21.41
CA ILE A 98 -10.14 12.56 22.71
C ILE A 98 -10.70 11.40 23.51
N LEU A 99 -9.82 10.43 23.83
CA LEU A 99 -10.17 9.18 24.46
C LEU A 99 -9.74 9.15 25.92
N LEU A 100 -10.58 8.57 26.78
CA LEU A 100 -10.13 8.23 28.12
C LEU A 100 -9.03 7.16 28.06
N PRO A 101 -7.93 7.28 28.82
CA PRO A 101 -6.88 6.28 28.84
C PRO A 101 -7.44 4.87 29.10
N PRO A 102 -6.93 3.81 28.45
CA PRO A 102 -7.55 2.47 28.46
C PRO A 102 -7.74 1.83 29.85
N ARG A 103 -6.96 2.25 30.84
CA ARG A 103 -7.02 1.72 32.23
C ARG A 103 -7.81 2.59 33.18
N ALA A 104 -8.34 3.73 32.70
CA ALA A 104 -9.11 4.65 33.50
C ALA A 104 -10.60 4.28 33.51
N ARG A 105 -11.28 4.55 34.61
CA ARG A 105 -12.73 4.35 34.78
C ARG A 105 -13.23 5.17 35.97
N GLY A 106 -14.52 5.44 36.03
CA GLY A 106 -15.17 6.08 37.16
C GLY A 106 -16.36 6.93 36.75
N THR A 107 -16.84 7.77 37.66
CA THR A 107 -17.96 8.67 37.44
C THR A 107 -17.45 10.08 37.20
N ILE A 108 -17.96 10.78 36.21
CA ILE A 108 -17.54 12.13 35.85
C ILE A 108 -17.98 13.11 36.94
N SER A 109 -17.02 13.77 37.58
CA SER A 109 -17.28 14.84 38.56
C SER A 109 -17.20 16.22 37.90
N ARG A 110 -16.41 16.37 36.84
CA ARG A 110 -16.30 17.61 36.05
C ARG A 110 -15.90 17.29 34.62
N ILE A 111 -16.53 17.98 33.67
CA ILE A 111 -16.14 18.02 32.26
C ILE A 111 -16.10 19.46 31.78
N ALA A 112 -15.09 19.83 30.99
CA ALA A 112 -14.98 21.17 30.44
C ALA A 112 -16.05 21.41 29.36
N GLU A 113 -16.55 22.63 29.28
CA GLU A 113 -17.41 23.10 28.20
C GLU A 113 -16.62 23.26 26.90
N ALA A 114 -17.34 23.43 25.77
CA ALA A 114 -16.73 23.73 24.49
C ALA A 114 -15.89 25.01 24.58
N GLY A 115 -14.63 24.94 24.18
CA GLY A 115 -13.70 26.06 24.30
C GLY A 115 -12.30 25.72 23.81
N SER A 116 -11.44 26.71 23.84
CA SER A 116 -10.06 26.60 23.34
C SER A 116 -9.10 26.36 24.50
N TYR A 117 -8.52 25.14 24.53
CA TYR A 117 -7.64 24.68 25.62
C TYR A 117 -6.31 24.18 25.09
N THR A 118 -5.27 24.18 25.93
CA THR A 118 -3.99 23.54 25.65
C THR A 118 -4.07 22.03 25.93
N VAL A 119 -3.13 21.25 25.42
CA VAL A 119 -3.11 19.80 25.62
C VAL A 119 -2.94 19.39 27.09
N ASP A 120 -2.33 20.21 27.92
CA ASP A 120 -2.12 19.96 29.36
C ASP A 120 -3.29 20.36 30.25
N HIS A 121 -4.21 21.19 29.71
CA HIS A 121 -5.34 21.66 30.49
C HIS A 121 -6.23 20.49 30.92
N LYS A 122 -6.58 20.46 32.21
CA LYS A 122 -7.43 19.41 32.78
C LYS A 122 -8.88 19.64 32.41
N ILE A 123 -9.37 18.88 31.44
CA ILE A 123 -10.70 19.00 30.85
C ILE A 123 -11.72 18.00 31.40
N LEU A 124 -11.26 16.93 32.03
CA LEU A 124 -12.10 15.88 32.60
C LEU A 124 -11.61 15.51 34.00
N GLU A 125 -12.50 15.44 34.96
CA GLU A 125 -12.27 14.92 36.31
C GLU A 125 -13.21 13.72 36.55
N VAL A 126 -12.63 12.61 36.97
CA VAL A 126 -13.37 11.35 37.21
C VAL A 126 -13.09 10.89 38.62
N GLU A 127 -14.15 10.50 39.35
CA GLU A 127 -14.05 9.93 40.68
C GLU A 127 -14.19 8.40 40.63
N PHE A 128 -13.21 7.70 41.21
CA PHE A 128 -13.22 6.26 41.34
C PHE A 128 -12.70 5.83 42.70
N GLU A 129 -13.47 5.00 43.43
CA GLU A 129 -13.13 4.54 44.78
C GLU A 129 -12.78 5.69 45.76
N GLY A 130 -13.52 6.81 45.66
CA GLY A 130 -13.31 7.98 46.50
C GLY A 130 -12.07 8.83 46.17
N LYS A 131 -11.36 8.49 45.09
CA LYS A 131 -10.22 9.27 44.58
C LYS A 131 -10.61 9.99 43.28
N LYS A 132 -10.13 11.21 43.16
CA LYS A 132 -10.32 12.03 41.96
C LYS A 132 -9.10 11.95 41.05
N PHE A 133 -9.37 11.72 39.76
CA PHE A 133 -8.36 11.66 38.72
C PHE A 133 -8.67 12.70 37.65
N GLU A 134 -7.68 13.49 37.29
CA GLU A 134 -7.79 14.52 36.28
C GLU A 134 -7.16 14.08 34.95
N TYR A 135 -7.86 14.30 33.86
CA TYR A 135 -7.43 13.98 32.50
C TYR A 135 -7.42 15.22 31.61
N SER A 136 -6.46 15.25 30.70
CA SER A 136 -6.31 16.29 29.68
C SER A 136 -6.57 15.73 28.29
N MET A 137 -6.35 16.50 27.23
CA MET A 137 -6.43 16.02 25.84
C MET A 137 -5.27 15.10 25.47
N MET A 138 -4.24 15.03 26.30
CA MET A 138 -3.06 14.21 26.11
C MET A 138 -3.06 13.01 27.07
N GLN A 139 -2.54 11.89 26.61
CA GLN A 139 -2.26 10.72 27.43
C GLN A 139 -0.86 10.19 27.16
N GLU A 140 -0.22 9.58 28.14
CA GLU A 140 1.05 8.89 27.98
C GLU A 140 0.81 7.37 27.89
N TRP A 141 1.59 6.69 27.01
CA TRP A 141 1.51 5.24 26.86
C TRP A 141 2.89 4.60 26.72
N PRO A 142 3.18 3.50 27.44
CA PRO A 142 4.45 2.77 27.31
C PRO A 142 4.57 2.14 25.92
N VAL A 143 5.62 2.43 25.19
CA VAL A 143 5.77 2.03 23.77
C VAL A 143 5.82 0.52 23.55
N ARG A 144 6.36 -0.24 24.51
CA ARG A 144 6.47 -1.72 24.41
C ARG A 144 5.22 -2.47 24.84
N VAL A 145 4.21 -1.78 25.35
CA VAL A 145 2.93 -2.38 25.75
C VAL A 145 1.90 -2.14 24.65
N PRO A 146 1.36 -3.17 24.00
CA PRO A 146 0.29 -3.00 23.03
C PRO A 146 -0.92 -2.31 23.67
N ARG A 147 -1.58 -1.43 22.93
CA ARG A 147 -2.82 -0.82 23.41
C ARG A 147 -3.95 -1.85 23.35
N PRO A 148 -4.70 -2.00 24.45
CA PRO A 148 -5.74 -3.01 24.53
C PRO A 148 -6.89 -2.71 23.56
N VAL A 149 -7.54 -3.77 23.10
CA VAL A 149 -8.69 -3.73 22.19
C VAL A 149 -9.82 -4.57 22.77
N ASN A 150 -11.05 -4.32 22.29
CA ASN A 150 -12.18 -5.15 22.68
C ASN A 150 -12.09 -6.51 21.98
N ASP A 151 -12.08 -6.50 20.64
CA ASP A 151 -11.98 -7.70 19.83
C ASP A 151 -11.04 -7.51 18.63
N LYS A 152 -10.37 -8.58 18.23
CA LYS A 152 -9.67 -8.66 16.94
C LYS A 152 -10.61 -9.19 15.88
N LEU A 153 -10.74 -8.46 14.78
CA LEU A 153 -11.61 -8.80 13.67
C LEU A 153 -10.84 -9.49 12.54
N GLY A 154 -11.53 -10.29 11.75
CA GLY A 154 -11.02 -10.78 10.48
C GLY A 154 -10.82 -9.63 9.49
N SER A 155 -9.77 -9.72 8.69
CA SER A 155 -9.46 -8.71 7.67
C SER A 155 -10.12 -9.11 6.36
N ASP A 156 -11.20 -8.42 6.00
CA ASP A 156 -12.05 -8.66 4.83
C ASP A 156 -12.00 -7.52 3.79
N SER A 157 -11.31 -6.44 4.10
CA SER A 157 -11.23 -5.26 3.26
C SER A 157 -9.83 -5.14 2.63
N PRO A 158 -9.70 -4.86 1.32
CA PRO A 158 -8.41 -4.76 0.67
C PRO A 158 -7.65 -3.50 1.11
N PHE A 159 -6.36 -3.65 1.27
CA PHE A 159 -5.41 -2.55 1.40
C PHE A 159 -4.90 -2.20 0.01
N ILE A 160 -5.45 -1.14 -0.58
CA ILE A 160 -5.17 -0.71 -1.95
C ILE A 160 -4.00 0.26 -1.94
N VAL A 161 -3.00 0.00 -2.77
CA VAL A 161 -1.78 0.82 -2.86
C VAL A 161 -1.62 1.52 -4.22
N GLY A 162 -2.47 1.21 -5.19
CA GLY A 162 -2.45 1.82 -6.52
C GLY A 162 -1.36 1.28 -7.45
N GLN A 163 -0.63 0.24 -7.03
CA GLN A 163 0.36 -0.45 -7.85
C GLN A 163 -0.23 -1.75 -8.39
N ARG A 164 -0.38 -1.87 -9.72
CA ARG A 164 -1.04 -3.02 -10.38
C ARG A 164 -0.49 -4.37 -9.95
N VAL A 165 0.84 -4.51 -9.91
CA VAL A 165 1.48 -5.77 -9.53
C VAL A 165 1.15 -6.17 -8.09
N LEU A 166 1.03 -5.21 -7.17
CA LEU A 166 0.74 -5.46 -5.76
C LEU A 166 -0.76 -5.75 -5.58
N ASP A 167 -1.62 -4.86 -6.05
CA ASP A 167 -3.06 -4.96 -5.84
C ASP A 167 -3.69 -6.13 -6.62
N ALA A 168 -3.18 -6.44 -7.82
CA ALA A 168 -3.69 -7.54 -8.64
C ALA A 168 -3.17 -8.89 -8.20
N LEU A 169 -1.83 -9.05 -8.12
CA LEU A 169 -1.21 -10.37 -7.96
C LEU A 169 -0.96 -10.73 -6.49
N PHE A 170 -0.62 -9.76 -5.65
CA PHE A 170 -0.22 -9.98 -4.25
C PHE A 170 -0.95 -9.04 -3.28
N PRO A 171 -2.29 -9.07 -3.26
CA PRO A 171 -3.08 -8.13 -2.48
C PRO A 171 -2.82 -8.25 -0.98
N SER A 172 -2.89 -7.13 -0.28
CA SER A 172 -2.92 -7.07 1.18
C SER A 172 -4.32 -6.66 1.66
N VAL A 173 -4.50 -6.66 2.97
CA VAL A 173 -5.75 -6.30 3.62
C VAL A 173 -5.54 -5.17 4.62
N GLN A 174 -6.58 -4.43 4.95
CA GLN A 174 -6.56 -3.49 6.07
C GLN A 174 -6.32 -4.26 7.37
N GLY A 175 -5.28 -3.86 8.11
CA GLY A 175 -4.80 -4.62 9.27
C GLY A 175 -3.84 -5.76 8.93
N GLY A 176 -3.37 -5.85 7.69
CA GLY A 176 -2.45 -6.89 7.25
C GLY A 176 -0.98 -6.61 7.57
N THR A 177 -0.16 -7.64 7.40
CA THR A 177 1.30 -7.58 7.56
C THR A 177 1.98 -7.86 6.23
N VAL A 178 2.83 -6.93 5.81
CA VAL A 178 3.54 -6.98 4.53
C VAL A 178 5.04 -6.83 4.77
N CYS A 179 5.83 -7.59 4.05
CA CYS A 179 7.28 -7.44 4.00
C CYS A 179 7.74 -7.09 2.58
N ILE A 180 8.61 -6.09 2.46
CA ILE A 180 9.26 -5.67 1.21
C ILE A 180 10.76 -5.96 1.32
N PRO A 181 11.22 -7.19 1.09
CA PRO A 181 12.64 -7.47 1.08
C PRO A 181 13.26 -7.18 -0.29
N GLY A 182 14.45 -6.66 -0.27
CA GLY A 182 15.20 -6.42 -1.49
C GLY A 182 16.58 -5.85 -1.23
N ALA A 183 17.49 -6.08 -2.17
CA ALA A 183 18.82 -5.49 -2.14
C ALA A 183 18.74 -3.96 -2.20
N PHE A 184 19.84 -3.32 -1.85
CA PHE A 184 19.97 -1.88 -1.99
C PHE A 184 19.76 -1.43 -3.45
N GLY A 185 19.01 -0.34 -3.64
CA GLY A 185 18.73 0.22 -4.97
C GLY A 185 17.64 -0.50 -5.77
N CYS A 186 16.88 -1.43 -5.15
CA CYS A 186 15.76 -2.10 -5.83
C CYS A 186 14.43 -1.33 -5.76
N GLY A 187 14.40 -0.14 -5.16
CA GLY A 187 13.21 0.72 -5.10
C GLY A 187 12.32 0.50 -3.88
N LYS A 188 12.84 -0.02 -2.74
CA LYS A 188 12.10 -0.18 -1.49
C LYS A 188 11.46 1.13 -1.03
N THR A 189 12.27 2.17 -0.89
CA THR A 189 11.81 3.49 -0.43
C THR A 189 10.77 4.08 -1.38
N VAL A 190 10.95 3.92 -2.70
CA VAL A 190 9.97 4.40 -3.70
C VAL A 190 8.62 3.70 -3.56
N ILE A 191 8.61 2.38 -3.30
CA ILE A 191 7.37 1.65 -3.04
C ILE A 191 6.74 2.13 -1.72
N SER A 192 7.53 2.31 -0.67
CA SER A 192 7.03 2.80 0.63
C SER A 192 6.44 4.21 0.51
N GLN A 193 7.04 5.10 -0.26
CA GLN A 193 6.51 6.43 -0.57
C GLN A 193 5.22 6.34 -1.39
N SER A 194 5.18 5.49 -2.42
CA SER A 194 3.99 5.27 -3.23
C SER A 194 2.82 4.73 -2.40
N VAL A 195 3.07 3.75 -1.52
CA VAL A 195 2.08 3.23 -0.57
C VAL A 195 1.59 4.34 0.37
N SER A 196 2.48 5.17 0.88
CA SER A 196 2.13 6.29 1.76
C SER A 196 1.27 7.33 1.04
N LYS A 197 1.55 7.60 -0.24
CA LYS A 197 0.81 8.57 -1.05
C LYS A 197 -0.58 8.10 -1.44
N PHE A 198 -0.69 6.85 -1.88
CA PHE A 198 -1.87 6.35 -2.59
C PHE A 198 -2.71 5.33 -1.83
N SER A 199 -2.22 4.84 -0.66
CA SER A 199 -3.00 3.88 0.10
C SER A 199 -4.35 4.44 0.55
N ASN A 200 -5.33 3.56 0.60
CA ASN A 200 -6.67 3.85 1.10
C ASN A 200 -6.75 3.94 2.64
N SER A 201 -5.62 4.15 3.31
CA SER A 201 -5.57 4.39 4.75
C SER A 201 -5.86 5.86 5.07
N ASP A 202 -6.50 6.10 6.22
CA ASP A 202 -6.78 7.45 6.70
C ASP A 202 -5.50 8.17 7.17
N ILE A 203 -4.63 7.41 7.85
CA ILE A 203 -3.42 7.94 8.50
C ILE A 203 -2.20 7.11 8.14
N ILE A 204 -1.08 7.79 7.98
CA ILE A 204 0.22 7.21 7.70
C ILE A 204 1.16 7.48 8.86
N VAL A 205 1.84 6.43 9.33
CA VAL A 205 2.95 6.55 10.27
C VAL A 205 4.20 6.01 9.58
N TYR A 206 5.10 6.89 9.18
CA TYR A 206 6.34 6.50 8.52
C TYR A 206 7.49 6.49 9.52
N VAL A 207 8.17 5.35 9.65
CA VAL A 207 9.30 5.15 10.55
C VAL A 207 10.54 4.84 9.74
N GLY A 208 11.44 5.82 9.63
CA GLY A 208 12.79 5.64 9.12
C GLY A 208 13.69 5.14 10.25
N CYS A 209 13.97 3.84 10.27
CA CYS A 209 14.74 3.20 11.32
C CYS A 209 16.17 2.88 10.86
N GLY A 210 17.12 3.72 11.26
CA GLY A 210 18.54 3.51 10.98
C GLY A 210 18.94 3.71 9.51
N GLU A 211 18.10 4.37 8.73
CA GLU A 211 18.41 4.69 7.34
C GLU A 211 19.54 5.73 7.21
N ARG A 212 20.11 5.81 6.04
CA ARG A 212 21.17 6.77 5.76
C ARG A 212 20.62 8.19 5.79
N GLY A 213 21.45 9.14 6.25
CA GLY A 213 21.03 10.53 6.35
C GLY A 213 20.54 11.14 5.03
N ASN A 214 21.15 10.77 3.89
CA ASN A 214 20.73 11.23 2.57
C ASN A 214 19.38 10.66 2.14
N GLU A 215 19.11 9.37 2.37
CA GLU A 215 17.81 8.73 2.04
C GLU A 215 16.69 9.33 2.89
N MET A 216 16.97 9.53 4.18
CA MET A 216 16.01 10.18 5.07
C MET A 216 15.78 11.66 4.69
N ALA A 217 16.83 12.36 4.22
CA ALA A 217 16.69 13.73 3.73
C ALA A 217 15.78 13.81 2.49
N GLU A 218 15.90 12.86 1.56
CA GLU A 218 14.98 12.75 0.41
C GLU A 218 13.54 12.59 0.89
N VAL A 219 13.27 11.65 1.81
CA VAL A 219 11.92 11.45 2.38
C VAL A 219 11.40 12.73 3.04
N LEU A 220 12.24 13.42 3.82
CA LEU A 220 11.86 14.66 4.52
C LEU A 220 11.63 15.85 3.57
N MET A 221 12.25 15.83 2.39
CA MET A 221 12.04 16.84 1.34
C MET A 221 10.83 16.52 0.47
N ASP A 222 10.69 15.25 0.07
CA ASP A 222 9.65 14.82 -0.86
C ASP A 222 8.25 14.78 -0.21
N PHE A 223 8.14 14.27 1.04
CA PHE A 223 6.84 14.11 1.70
C PHE A 223 6.03 15.41 1.84
N PRO A 224 6.62 16.56 2.21
CA PRO A 224 5.89 17.83 2.24
C PRO A 224 5.38 18.31 0.88
N GLU A 225 6.08 17.92 -0.21
CA GLU A 225 5.72 18.29 -1.59
C GLU A 225 4.65 17.37 -2.18
N LEU A 226 4.52 16.15 -1.63
CA LEU A 226 3.50 15.20 -2.07
C LEU A 226 2.11 15.70 -1.71
N THR A 227 1.21 15.68 -2.68
CA THR A 227 -0.18 16.08 -2.49
C THR A 227 -1.13 14.93 -2.86
N ILE A 228 -2.26 14.89 -2.19
CA ILE A 228 -3.40 14.04 -2.52
C ILE A 228 -4.57 14.92 -2.94
N ASP A 229 -5.39 14.44 -3.85
CA ASP A 229 -6.62 15.12 -4.22
C ASP A 229 -7.76 14.66 -3.30
N VAL A 230 -8.35 15.62 -2.60
CA VAL A 230 -9.49 15.39 -1.72
C VAL A 230 -10.60 16.37 -2.10
N ASN A 231 -11.68 15.86 -2.67
CA ASN A 231 -12.82 16.66 -3.13
C ASN A 231 -12.43 17.78 -4.11
N GLY A 232 -11.49 17.51 -5.03
CA GLY A 232 -11.01 18.47 -6.03
C GLY A 232 -10.05 19.54 -5.49
N LYS A 233 -9.52 19.33 -4.26
CA LYS A 233 -8.48 20.18 -3.68
C LYS A 233 -7.22 19.37 -3.42
N LYS A 234 -6.07 19.89 -3.85
CA LYS A 234 -4.76 19.31 -3.55
C LYS A 234 -4.36 19.64 -2.11
N GLU A 235 -4.27 18.62 -1.28
CA GLU A 235 -3.87 18.74 0.12
C GLU A 235 -2.52 18.05 0.35
N PRO A 236 -1.60 18.65 1.13
CA PRO A 236 -0.32 18.00 1.46
C PRO A 236 -0.54 16.70 2.21
N ILE A 237 0.18 15.65 1.81
CA ILE A 237 0.09 14.32 2.47
C ILE A 237 0.53 14.37 3.94
N MET A 238 1.39 15.32 4.30
CA MET A 238 1.83 15.53 5.67
C MET A 238 0.68 15.76 6.65
N LYS A 239 -0.46 16.30 6.19
CA LYS A 239 -1.64 16.50 7.04
C LYS A 239 -2.24 15.21 7.59
N ARG A 240 -1.96 14.05 6.95
CA ARG A 240 -2.35 12.72 7.46
C ARG A 240 -1.16 11.87 7.88
N THR A 241 0.04 12.45 7.97
CA THR A 241 1.28 11.72 8.18
C THR A 241 1.99 12.17 9.44
N THR A 242 2.50 11.21 10.21
CA THR A 242 3.49 11.39 11.26
C THR A 242 4.79 10.73 10.82
N LEU A 243 5.90 11.48 10.82
CA LEU A 243 7.23 10.95 10.49
C LEU A 243 8.05 10.72 11.75
N ILE A 244 8.69 9.55 11.84
CA ILE A 244 9.66 9.22 12.88
C ILE A 244 10.99 8.94 12.21
N ALA A 245 11.94 9.85 12.35
CA ALA A 245 13.22 9.80 11.68
C ALA A 245 14.34 9.46 12.67
N ASN A 246 14.87 8.24 12.56
CA ASN A 246 16.07 7.85 13.27
C ASN A 246 17.14 7.39 12.27
N THR A 247 18.12 8.24 12.01
CA THR A 247 19.20 7.96 11.06
C THR A 247 20.27 7.05 11.70
N SER A 248 21.13 6.47 10.85
CA SER A 248 22.15 5.51 11.27
C SER A 248 23.21 6.09 12.22
N ASN A 249 23.39 7.40 12.26
CA ASN A 249 24.32 8.12 13.16
C ASN A 249 23.67 8.53 14.50
N MET A 250 22.36 8.34 14.67
CA MET A 250 21.65 8.60 15.92
C MET A 250 21.88 7.45 16.94
N PRO A 251 21.57 7.66 18.24
CA PRO A 251 21.79 6.65 19.28
C PRO A 251 21.06 5.33 19.00
N VAL A 252 21.76 4.21 19.25
CA VAL A 252 21.26 2.85 19.01
C VAL A 252 19.97 2.54 19.80
N ALA A 253 19.92 3.00 21.06
CA ALA A 253 18.72 2.82 21.90
C ALA A 253 17.49 3.55 21.32
N ALA A 254 17.68 4.73 20.73
CA ALA A 254 16.60 5.45 20.04
C ALA A 254 16.20 4.73 18.74
N ARG A 255 17.16 4.08 18.05
CA ARG A 255 16.87 3.25 16.87
C ARG A 255 16.01 2.04 17.25
N GLU A 256 16.35 1.35 18.31
CA GLU A 256 15.55 0.22 18.82
C GLU A 256 14.15 0.67 19.24
N ALA A 257 14.02 1.84 19.86
CA ALA A 257 12.75 2.37 20.30
C ALA A 257 11.85 2.87 19.16
N SER A 258 12.40 3.31 18.02
CA SER A 258 11.68 4.01 16.95
C SER A 258 10.48 3.23 16.40
N ILE A 259 10.64 1.93 16.20
CA ILE A 259 9.55 1.06 15.71
C ILE A 259 8.41 0.99 16.73
N TYR A 260 8.74 0.88 18.03
CA TYR A 260 7.73 0.85 19.08
C TYR A 260 7.04 2.20 19.28
N THR A 261 7.77 3.30 19.11
CA THR A 261 7.18 4.65 19.07
C THR A 261 6.16 4.74 17.93
N GLY A 262 6.53 4.33 16.72
CA GLY A 262 5.66 4.36 15.55
C GLY A 262 4.40 3.53 15.71
N ILE A 263 4.54 2.27 16.14
CA ILE A 263 3.38 1.39 16.28
C ILE A 263 2.43 1.86 17.39
N THR A 264 2.95 2.50 18.44
CA THR A 264 2.10 3.04 19.51
C THR A 264 1.28 4.24 19.03
N VAL A 265 1.88 5.11 18.21
CA VAL A 265 1.16 6.21 17.55
C VAL A 265 0.10 5.64 16.59
N ALA A 266 0.45 4.62 15.81
CA ALA A 266 -0.49 3.97 14.90
C ALA A 266 -1.69 3.36 15.65
N GLU A 267 -1.45 2.65 16.77
CA GLU A 267 -2.51 2.10 17.62
C GLU A 267 -3.41 3.17 18.24
N TYR A 268 -2.86 4.33 18.57
CA TYR A 268 -3.66 5.45 19.11
C TYR A 268 -4.68 5.95 18.09
N PHE A 269 -4.31 6.09 16.83
CA PHE A 269 -5.25 6.48 15.78
C PHE A 269 -6.21 5.34 15.39
N ARG A 270 -5.75 4.09 15.43
CA ARG A 270 -6.63 2.91 15.32
C ARG A 270 -7.75 2.95 16.36
N ASP A 271 -7.40 3.27 17.60
CA ASP A 271 -8.37 3.35 18.70
C ASP A 271 -9.40 4.47 18.50
N GLN A 272 -9.13 5.45 17.65
CA GLN A 272 -10.09 6.45 17.21
C GLN A 272 -11.03 5.98 16.09
N GLY A 273 -10.83 4.75 15.58
CA GLY A 273 -11.60 4.17 14.48
C GLY A 273 -11.04 4.54 13.11
N LYS A 274 -9.73 4.77 12.99
CA LYS A 274 -9.04 5.08 11.75
C LYS A 274 -8.31 3.86 11.19
N ASP A 275 -8.22 3.78 9.88
CA ASP A 275 -7.37 2.83 9.20
C ASP A 275 -5.98 3.44 9.04
N VAL A 276 -4.99 2.83 9.70
CA VAL A 276 -3.63 3.35 9.77
C VAL A 276 -2.68 2.43 9.00
N ALA A 277 -1.86 3.01 8.13
CA ALA A 277 -0.74 2.31 7.52
C ALA A 277 0.57 2.74 8.19
N MET A 278 1.29 1.79 8.73
CA MET A 278 2.61 2.00 9.29
C MET A 278 3.68 1.46 8.35
N MET A 279 4.57 2.35 7.90
CA MET A 279 5.76 2.00 7.14
C MET A 279 6.96 1.91 8.06
N ALA A 280 7.70 0.79 8.05
CA ALA A 280 8.93 0.61 8.81
C ALA A 280 10.11 0.38 7.85
N ASP A 281 10.89 1.41 7.59
CA ASP A 281 12.06 1.36 6.71
C ASP A 281 13.35 1.67 7.48
N SER A 282 14.20 0.68 7.80
CA SER A 282 14.03 -0.74 7.56
C SER A 282 14.13 -1.55 8.88
N SER A 283 13.37 -2.61 8.95
CA SER A 283 13.41 -3.53 10.09
C SER A 283 14.78 -4.24 10.25
N SER A 284 15.57 -4.34 9.17
CA SER A 284 16.94 -4.86 9.25
C SER A 284 17.84 -3.98 10.13
N ARG A 285 17.70 -2.65 10.04
CA ARG A 285 18.48 -1.72 10.86
C ARG A 285 18.02 -1.72 12.32
N TRP A 286 16.74 -1.98 12.55
CA TRP A 286 16.24 -2.24 13.88
C TRP A 286 16.86 -3.52 14.50
N ALA A 287 16.94 -4.60 13.72
CA ALA A 287 17.59 -5.84 14.14
C ALA A 287 19.09 -5.64 14.40
N GLU A 288 19.79 -4.83 13.60
CA GLU A 288 21.17 -4.42 13.88
C GLU A 288 21.29 -3.70 15.23
N ALA A 289 20.34 -2.83 15.57
CA ALA A 289 20.32 -2.17 16.88
C ALA A 289 20.17 -3.19 18.02
N LEU A 290 19.30 -4.19 17.86
CA LEU A 290 19.18 -5.29 18.84
C LEU A 290 20.49 -6.07 18.99
N ARG A 291 21.16 -6.40 17.87
CA ARG A 291 22.46 -7.08 17.89
C ARG A 291 23.52 -6.26 18.62
N GLU A 292 23.57 -4.95 18.36
CA GLU A 292 24.53 -4.07 19.03
C GLU A 292 24.25 -3.94 20.54
N ILE A 293 22.98 -3.86 20.94
CA ILE A 293 22.60 -3.79 22.35
C ILE A 293 22.94 -5.10 23.07
N SER A 294 22.55 -6.25 22.51
CA SER A 294 22.83 -7.57 23.10
C SER A 294 24.34 -7.84 23.24
N GLY A 295 25.12 -7.47 22.21
CA GLY A 295 26.57 -7.57 22.25
C GLY A 295 27.22 -6.72 23.38
N ARG A 296 26.70 -5.49 23.59
CA ARG A 296 27.17 -4.63 24.69
C ARG A 296 26.75 -5.12 26.07
N LEU A 297 25.64 -5.83 26.16
CA LEU A 297 25.18 -6.46 27.41
C LEU A 297 25.90 -7.79 27.70
N GLY A 298 26.70 -8.31 26.77
CA GLY A 298 27.39 -9.58 26.90
C GLY A 298 26.46 -10.79 26.79
N GLU A 299 25.31 -10.62 26.12
CA GLU A 299 24.38 -11.73 25.86
C GLU A 299 25.03 -12.73 24.89
N MET A 300 24.71 -14.03 25.04
CA MET A 300 25.21 -15.06 24.14
C MET A 300 24.61 -14.87 22.71
N PRO A 301 25.46 -14.71 21.69
CA PRO A 301 24.96 -14.51 20.31
C PRO A 301 24.44 -15.83 19.71
N ALA A 302 23.39 -15.72 18.90
CA ALA A 302 22.90 -16.77 18.00
C ALA A 302 23.44 -16.54 16.58
N ASP A 303 22.70 -16.98 15.56
CA ASP A 303 23.09 -16.90 14.16
C ASP A 303 23.51 -15.50 13.73
N GLN A 304 24.64 -15.38 13.06
CA GLN A 304 25.23 -14.13 12.58
C GLN A 304 25.37 -13.03 13.65
N GLY A 305 25.45 -13.41 14.92
CA GLY A 305 25.61 -12.49 16.05
C GLY A 305 24.33 -11.79 16.52
N PHE A 306 23.17 -12.18 16.02
CA PHE A 306 21.88 -11.70 16.50
C PHE A 306 21.51 -12.36 17.83
N PRO A 307 20.68 -11.69 18.67
CA PRO A 307 20.16 -12.33 19.88
C PRO A 307 19.18 -13.45 19.53
N ALA A 308 19.15 -14.51 20.36
CA ALA A 308 18.26 -15.66 20.15
C ALA A 308 16.78 -15.29 20.15
N TYR A 309 16.41 -14.18 20.79
CA TYR A 309 15.03 -13.67 20.85
C TYR A 309 14.62 -12.76 19.66
N LEU A 310 15.44 -12.66 18.62
CA LEU A 310 15.14 -11.80 17.45
C LEU A 310 13.78 -12.14 16.82
N GLY A 311 13.53 -13.43 16.55
CA GLY A 311 12.26 -13.88 15.96
C GLY A 311 11.05 -13.55 16.84
N ALA A 312 11.16 -13.76 18.16
CA ALA A 312 10.09 -13.45 19.11
C ALA A 312 9.78 -11.94 19.16
N LYS A 313 10.80 -11.08 19.12
CA LYS A 313 10.60 -9.63 19.10
C LYS A 313 10.00 -9.14 17.77
N LEU A 314 10.42 -9.70 16.64
CA LEU A 314 9.80 -9.43 15.34
C LEU A 314 8.33 -9.85 15.34
N ALA A 315 8.02 -11.07 15.83
CA ALA A 315 6.66 -11.55 15.93
C ALA A 315 5.80 -10.63 16.80
N SER A 316 6.27 -10.25 17.98
CA SER A 316 5.52 -9.36 18.89
C SER A 316 5.26 -7.97 18.29
N PHE A 317 6.13 -7.49 17.41
CA PHE A 317 5.91 -6.25 16.67
C PHE A 317 4.83 -6.41 15.60
N TYR A 318 4.94 -7.42 14.73
CA TYR A 318 3.97 -7.64 13.66
C TYR A 318 2.58 -8.07 14.18
N GLU A 319 2.51 -8.74 15.35
CA GLU A 319 1.24 -9.10 16.02
C GLU A 319 0.41 -7.89 16.49
N ARG A 320 1.01 -6.71 16.56
CA ARG A 320 0.30 -5.45 16.85
C ARG A 320 -0.52 -4.94 15.65
N ALA A 321 -0.25 -5.45 14.46
CA ALA A 321 -1.11 -5.23 13.30
C ALA A 321 -2.44 -5.97 13.47
N GLY A 322 -3.48 -5.45 12.85
CA GLY A 322 -4.78 -6.09 12.81
C GLY A 322 -5.91 -5.09 12.64
N ARG A 323 -7.07 -5.61 12.28
CA ARG A 323 -8.34 -4.89 12.33
C ARG A 323 -9.03 -5.24 13.64
N VAL A 324 -9.52 -4.23 14.34
CA VAL A 324 -10.04 -4.41 15.70
C VAL A 324 -11.32 -3.60 15.92
N THR A 325 -12.09 -4.04 16.91
CA THR A 325 -13.08 -3.17 17.57
C THR A 325 -12.38 -2.49 18.75
N ALA A 326 -12.36 -1.16 18.75
CA ALA A 326 -11.72 -0.38 19.79
C ALA A 326 -12.45 -0.48 21.12
N LEU A 327 -11.74 -0.20 22.22
CA LEU A 327 -12.35 -0.09 23.55
C LEU A 327 -13.26 1.13 23.65
N GLY A 328 -14.29 1.03 24.48
CA GLY A 328 -15.15 2.14 24.88
C GLY A 328 -16.21 2.51 23.84
N SER A 329 -16.99 3.51 24.19
CA SER A 329 -18.13 4.00 23.41
C SER A 329 -17.79 5.30 22.65
N PRO A 330 -18.41 5.55 21.48
CA PRO A 330 -19.24 4.62 20.70
C PRO A 330 -18.41 3.50 20.07
N ASP A 331 -19.06 2.39 19.68
CA ASP A 331 -18.41 1.29 18.97
C ASP A 331 -17.76 1.82 17.69
N ARG A 332 -16.50 1.45 17.49
CA ARG A 332 -15.73 1.86 16.32
C ARG A 332 -14.71 0.80 15.93
N LYS A 333 -14.54 0.65 14.64
CA LYS A 333 -13.57 -0.26 14.04
C LYS A 333 -12.41 0.55 13.49
N GLY A 334 -11.21 0.06 13.69
CA GLY A 334 -10.01 0.63 13.11
C GLY A 334 -9.01 -0.46 12.80
N SER A 335 -8.00 -0.13 12.01
CA SER A 335 -6.96 -1.10 11.64
C SER A 335 -5.57 -0.50 11.69
N VAL A 336 -4.56 -1.36 11.91
CA VAL A 336 -3.15 -1.03 11.72
C VAL A 336 -2.58 -2.03 10.73
N SER A 337 -2.21 -1.55 9.55
CA SER A 337 -1.47 -2.32 8.55
C SER A 337 0.01 -2.03 8.69
N ILE A 338 0.87 -3.05 8.76
CA ILE A 338 2.31 -2.89 8.85
C ILE A 338 2.97 -3.29 7.53
N VAL A 339 3.72 -2.37 6.96
CA VAL A 339 4.56 -2.61 5.79
C VAL A 339 6.02 -2.44 6.21
N GLY A 340 6.73 -3.54 6.37
CA GLY A 340 8.13 -3.56 6.81
C GLY A 340 9.09 -3.77 5.64
N ALA A 341 9.98 -2.81 5.41
CA ALA A 341 11.08 -2.99 4.47
C ALA A 341 12.20 -3.80 5.14
N VAL A 342 12.77 -4.75 4.41
CA VAL A 342 13.91 -5.56 4.84
C VAL A 342 15.04 -5.42 3.83
N SER A 343 16.25 -5.25 4.32
CA SER A 343 17.44 -5.07 3.47
C SER A 343 18.42 -6.22 3.68
N PRO A 344 18.18 -7.40 3.06
CA PRO A 344 19.07 -8.53 3.22
C PRO A 344 20.44 -8.21 2.62
N PRO A 345 21.54 -8.52 3.33
CA PRO A 345 22.90 -8.33 2.81
C PRO A 345 23.10 -9.13 1.51
N GLY A 346 23.62 -8.49 0.48
CA GLY A 346 23.81 -9.14 -0.82
C GLY A 346 22.53 -9.52 -1.58
N GLY A 347 21.35 -9.32 -1.00
CA GLY A 347 20.07 -9.79 -1.55
C GLY A 347 19.76 -11.25 -1.21
N ASP A 348 20.44 -11.82 -0.22
CA ASP A 348 20.25 -13.19 0.24
C ASP A 348 19.11 -13.28 1.25
N PHE A 349 18.02 -13.93 0.89
CA PHE A 349 16.83 -14.10 1.75
C PHE A 349 17.01 -15.14 2.86
N SER A 350 18.15 -15.85 2.93
CA SER A 350 18.50 -16.76 4.03
C SER A 350 19.03 -16.02 5.27
N ASP A 351 19.25 -14.70 5.17
CA ASP A 351 19.59 -13.84 6.31
C ASP A 351 18.61 -14.03 7.48
N PRO A 352 19.09 -14.13 8.74
CA PRO A 352 18.23 -14.42 9.89
C PRO A 352 17.05 -13.44 10.09
N VAL A 353 17.25 -12.15 9.78
CA VAL A 353 16.18 -11.14 9.90
C VAL A 353 15.12 -11.38 8.85
N THR A 354 15.53 -11.61 7.61
CA THR A 354 14.64 -11.84 6.47
C THR A 354 13.86 -13.15 6.65
N SER A 355 14.57 -14.24 6.98
CA SER A 355 13.98 -15.56 7.21
C SER A 355 12.96 -15.55 8.36
N SER A 356 13.30 -14.91 9.49
CA SER A 356 12.38 -14.76 10.62
C SER A 356 11.14 -13.93 10.23
N THR A 357 11.33 -12.83 9.48
CA THR A 357 10.23 -11.98 9.02
C THR A 357 9.30 -12.73 8.07
N LEU A 358 9.85 -13.51 7.14
CA LEU A 358 9.07 -14.35 6.22
C LEU A 358 8.16 -15.35 6.92
N GLY A 359 8.62 -15.92 8.05
CA GLY A 359 7.81 -16.83 8.86
C GLY A 359 6.63 -16.17 9.56
N ILE A 360 6.65 -14.84 9.71
CA ILE A 360 5.67 -14.08 10.50
C ILE A 360 4.64 -13.38 9.59
N VAL A 361 5.11 -12.71 8.52
CA VAL A 361 4.23 -11.90 7.65
C VAL A 361 3.34 -12.76 6.74
N GLN A 362 2.20 -12.19 6.36
CA GLN A 362 1.25 -12.87 5.48
C GLN A 362 1.44 -12.49 4.00
N VAL A 363 2.08 -11.36 3.71
CA VAL A 363 2.35 -10.88 2.36
C VAL A 363 3.83 -10.61 2.17
N PHE A 364 4.36 -11.08 1.06
CA PHE A 364 5.75 -10.92 0.68
C PHE A 364 5.84 -10.27 -0.70
N TRP A 365 6.39 -9.07 -0.77
CA TRP A 365 6.66 -8.33 -1.99
C TRP A 365 8.16 -8.33 -2.29
N GLY A 366 8.66 -9.45 -2.80
CA GLY A 366 10.08 -9.66 -3.05
C GLY A 366 10.59 -8.81 -4.20
N LEU A 367 11.64 -8.00 -3.96
CA LEU A 367 12.27 -7.18 -4.99
C LEU A 367 13.42 -7.91 -5.66
N ASP A 368 13.48 -7.82 -6.98
CA ASP A 368 14.53 -8.44 -7.82
C ASP A 368 15.53 -7.39 -8.32
N LYS A 369 16.80 -7.63 -8.06
CA LYS A 369 17.90 -6.74 -8.51
C LYS A 369 18.06 -6.71 -10.03
N LYS A 370 17.79 -7.83 -10.72
CA LYS A 370 17.90 -7.92 -12.19
C LYS A 370 16.81 -7.10 -12.87
N LEU A 371 15.58 -7.11 -12.33
CA LEU A 371 14.49 -6.26 -12.80
C LEU A 371 14.82 -4.78 -12.61
N ALA A 372 15.30 -4.40 -11.43
CA ALA A 372 15.72 -3.04 -11.14
C ALA A 372 16.84 -2.55 -12.08
N GLN A 373 17.84 -3.39 -12.37
CA GLN A 373 18.91 -3.09 -13.33
C GLN A 373 18.40 -2.89 -14.77
N ARG A 374 17.32 -3.58 -15.14
CA ARG A 374 16.61 -3.40 -16.42
C ARG A 374 15.67 -2.18 -16.42
N LYS A 375 15.63 -1.43 -15.33
CA LYS A 375 14.70 -0.29 -15.12
C LYS A 375 13.23 -0.69 -15.18
N HIS A 376 12.92 -1.94 -14.83
CA HIS A 376 11.56 -2.43 -14.68
C HIS A 376 11.09 -2.15 -13.25
N PHE A 377 10.17 -1.21 -13.07
CA PHE A 377 9.62 -0.81 -11.78
C PHE A 377 8.08 -0.89 -11.78
N PRO A 378 7.47 -1.30 -10.65
CA PRO A 378 8.09 -1.89 -9.47
C PRO A 378 8.85 -3.17 -9.78
N SER A 379 10.02 -3.36 -9.15
CA SER A 379 10.90 -4.51 -9.44
C SER A 379 10.47 -5.79 -8.69
N ILE A 380 9.18 -6.07 -8.66
CA ILE A 380 8.58 -7.20 -7.94
C ILE A 380 8.86 -8.51 -8.68
N ASN A 381 9.46 -9.47 -8.00
CA ASN A 381 9.62 -10.82 -8.49
C ASN A 381 8.31 -11.59 -8.33
N THR A 382 7.68 -11.93 -9.44
CA THR A 382 6.37 -12.58 -9.46
C THR A 382 6.40 -14.04 -9.00
N SER A 383 7.55 -14.72 -9.13
CA SER A 383 7.72 -16.12 -8.74
C SER A 383 8.01 -16.31 -7.25
N LEU A 384 8.66 -15.33 -6.62
CA LEU A 384 9.01 -15.37 -5.19
C LEU A 384 7.95 -14.72 -4.30
N SER A 385 7.20 -13.75 -4.85
CA SER A 385 6.22 -12.99 -4.08
C SER A 385 4.95 -13.80 -3.84
N TYR A 386 4.32 -13.57 -2.68
CA TYR A 386 3.06 -14.23 -2.34
C TYR A 386 2.17 -13.34 -1.46
N SER A 387 0.89 -13.69 -1.42
CA SER A 387 -0.09 -13.19 -0.46
C SER A 387 -0.95 -14.34 0.05
N LYS A 388 -1.05 -14.47 1.36
CA LYS A 388 -1.95 -15.43 2.02
C LYS A 388 -3.35 -14.85 2.25
N TYR A 389 -3.58 -13.58 1.94
CA TYR A 389 -4.88 -12.92 2.10
C TYR A 389 -5.83 -13.11 0.91
N THR A 390 -5.43 -13.83 -0.13
CA THR A 390 -6.29 -14.09 -1.29
C THR A 390 -7.62 -14.72 -0.92
N THR A 391 -7.61 -15.70 -0.01
CA THR A 391 -8.83 -16.34 0.53
C THR A 391 -9.66 -15.41 1.39
N SER A 392 -9.04 -14.58 2.22
CA SER A 392 -9.76 -13.61 3.08
C SER A 392 -10.49 -12.54 2.25
N LEU A 393 -9.95 -12.20 1.08
CA LEU A 393 -10.53 -11.22 0.14
C LEU A 393 -11.54 -11.83 -0.83
N GLU A 394 -11.77 -13.14 -0.81
CA GLU A 394 -12.67 -13.81 -1.75
C GLU A 394 -14.09 -13.24 -1.67
N LYS A 395 -14.60 -13.03 -0.47
CA LYS A 395 -15.92 -12.42 -0.25
C LYS A 395 -16.01 -11.02 -0.86
N TYR A 396 -14.99 -10.18 -0.65
CA TYR A 396 -14.93 -8.84 -1.23
C TYR A 396 -14.99 -8.88 -2.75
N TYR A 397 -14.22 -9.78 -3.38
CA TYR A 397 -14.24 -9.89 -4.84
C TYR A 397 -15.53 -10.50 -5.37
N GLN A 398 -16.15 -11.46 -4.66
CA GLN A 398 -17.46 -12.00 -5.06
C GLN A 398 -18.55 -10.93 -5.09
N GLU A 399 -18.52 -9.98 -4.16
CA GLU A 399 -19.49 -8.88 -4.10
C GLU A 399 -19.21 -7.77 -5.11
N ASN A 400 -17.93 -7.45 -5.37
CA ASN A 400 -17.54 -6.30 -6.19
C ASN A 400 -17.13 -6.70 -7.62
N ASN A 401 -16.40 -7.80 -7.79
CA ASN A 401 -15.90 -8.27 -9.08
C ASN A 401 -15.53 -9.76 -9.07
N PRO A 402 -16.48 -10.65 -9.34
CA PRO A 402 -16.28 -12.11 -9.20
C PRO A 402 -15.28 -12.70 -10.21
N GLU A 403 -14.99 -12.02 -11.33
CA GLU A 403 -14.02 -12.48 -12.32
C GLU A 403 -12.56 -12.19 -11.91
N PHE A 404 -12.34 -11.24 -11.00
CA PHE A 404 -11.01 -10.76 -10.65
C PHE A 404 -10.06 -11.85 -10.12
N PRO A 405 -10.45 -12.72 -9.16
CA PRO A 405 -9.59 -13.80 -8.67
C PRO A 405 -9.17 -14.76 -9.78
N ARG A 406 -10.11 -15.16 -10.65
CA ARG A 406 -9.83 -16.05 -11.77
C ARG A 406 -8.81 -15.46 -12.76
N LEU A 407 -8.94 -14.16 -13.06
CA LEU A 407 -7.99 -13.48 -13.94
C LEU A 407 -6.60 -13.39 -13.31
N ARG A 408 -6.52 -13.11 -12.00
CA ARG A 408 -5.27 -13.14 -11.23
C ARG A 408 -4.55 -14.46 -11.35
N ASP A 409 -5.24 -15.56 -11.07
CA ASP A 409 -4.65 -16.89 -11.05
C ASP A 409 -4.15 -17.31 -12.45
N ARG A 410 -4.93 -17.00 -13.48
CA ARG A 410 -4.53 -17.23 -14.87
C ARG A 410 -3.31 -16.42 -15.29
N ILE A 411 -3.20 -15.16 -14.87
CA ILE A 411 -2.01 -14.34 -15.15
C ILE A 411 -0.79 -14.93 -14.45
N LYS A 412 -0.92 -15.36 -13.19
CA LYS A 412 0.18 -16.03 -12.47
C LYS A 412 0.64 -17.31 -13.18
N GLU A 413 -0.30 -18.14 -13.58
CA GLU A 413 -0.01 -19.38 -14.33
C GLU A 413 0.71 -19.07 -15.64
N LEU A 414 0.23 -18.10 -16.42
CA LEU A 414 0.85 -17.68 -17.68
C LEU A 414 2.27 -17.15 -17.47
N LEU A 415 2.49 -16.33 -16.44
CA LEU A 415 3.82 -15.81 -16.11
C LEU A 415 4.77 -16.93 -15.71
N THR A 416 4.35 -17.90 -14.88
CA THR A 416 5.15 -19.07 -14.50
C THR A 416 5.50 -19.91 -15.71
N THR A 417 4.52 -20.24 -16.55
CA THR A 417 4.74 -21.00 -17.80
C THR A 417 5.71 -20.25 -18.72
N SER A 418 5.62 -18.91 -18.79
CA SER A 418 6.55 -18.13 -19.62
C SER A 418 8.00 -18.20 -19.14
N GLU A 419 8.24 -18.30 -17.81
CA GLU A 419 9.58 -18.44 -17.26
C GLU A 419 10.21 -19.79 -17.62
N ASP A 420 9.42 -20.86 -17.56
CA ASP A 420 9.85 -22.19 -17.99
C ASP A 420 10.17 -22.21 -19.49
N LEU A 421 9.30 -21.61 -20.31
CA LEU A 421 9.52 -21.48 -21.75
C LEU A 421 10.74 -20.61 -22.09
N GLU A 422 11.01 -19.54 -21.34
CA GLU A 422 12.21 -18.72 -21.53
C GLU A 422 13.50 -19.53 -21.32
N GLN A 423 13.52 -20.47 -20.37
CA GLN A 423 14.65 -21.39 -20.17
C GLN A 423 14.83 -22.32 -21.38
N VAL A 424 13.73 -22.85 -21.91
CA VAL A 424 13.77 -23.68 -23.14
C VAL A 424 14.26 -22.87 -24.33
N VAL A 425 13.81 -21.63 -24.49
CA VAL A 425 14.26 -20.71 -25.56
C VAL A 425 15.76 -20.47 -25.53
N GLN A 426 16.34 -20.34 -24.32
CA GLN A 426 17.80 -20.16 -24.18
C GLN A 426 18.59 -21.36 -24.68
N LEU A 427 18.01 -22.56 -24.64
CA LEU A 427 18.67 -23.81 -25.06
C LEU A 427 18.47 -24.12 -26.56
N VAL A 428 17.23 -23.96 -27.07
CA VAL A 428 16.88 -24.42 -28.43
C VAL A 428 16.45 -23.32 -29.39
N GLY A 429 16.32 -22.09 -28.90
CA GLY A 429 15.89 -20.91 -29.68
C GLY A 429 14.37 -20.80 -29.83
N LYS A 430 13.87 -19.57 -30.05
CA LYS A 430 12.44 -19.28 -30.17
C LYS A 430 11.75 -19.93 -31.38
N SER A 431 12.51 -20.22 -32.45
CA SER A 431 11.99 -20.83 -33.67
C SER A 431 11.54 -22.27 -33.48
N ALA A 432 12.10 -22.99 -32.52
CA ALA A 432 11.78 -24.40 -32.24
C ALA A 432 10.45 -24.56 -31.44
N LEU A 433 9.91 -23.49 -30.88
CA LEU A 433 8.68 -23.56 -30.09
C LEU A 433 7.44 -23.69 -30.96
N GLY A 434 6.42 -24.36 -30.42
CA GLY A 434 5.07 -24.37 -30.97
C GLY A 434 4.42 -22.98 -31.02
N ASP A 435 3.45 -22.82 -31.88
CA ASP A 435 2.77 -21.49 -32.00
C ASP A 435 1.99 -21.11 -30.74
N SER A 436 1.43 -22.09 -30.01
CA SER A 436 0.80 -21.90 -28.71
C SER A 436 1.78 -21.31 -27.66
N ASP A 437 3.01 -21.85 -27.63
CA ASP A 437 4.05 -21.39 -26.70
C ASP A 437 4.56 -20.01 -27.08
N LYS A 438 4.64 -19.71 -28.37
CA LYS A 438 4.99 -18.37 -28.86
C LYS A 438 3.94 -17.31 -28.43
N ILE A 439 2.64 -17.65 -28.45
CA ILE A 439 1.58 -16.77 -27.94
C ILE A 439 1.80 -16.50 -26.45
N THR A 440 2.02 -17.56 -25.67
CA THR A 440 2.26 -17.46 -24.23
C THR A 440 3.42 -16.52 -23.92
N LEU A 441 4.55 -16.64 -24.63
CA LEU A 441 5.71 -15.76 -24.48
C LEU A 441 5.42 -14.29 -24.90
N ASP A 442 4.71 -14.09 -26.02
CA ASP A 442 4.41 -12.74 -26.50
C ASP A 442 3.40 -12.03 -25.58
N VAL A 443 2.38 -12.74 -25.07
CA VAL A 443 1.43 -12.20 -24.09
C VAL A 443 2.10 -11.98 -22.71
N ALA A 444 2.99 -12.88 -22.28
CA ALA A 444 3.76 -12.67 -21.05
C ALA A 444 4.64 -11.41 -21.16
N THR A 445 5.23 -11.15 -22.32
CA THR A 445 6.00 -9.93 -22.57
C THR A 445 5.11 -8.70 -22.48
N LEU A 446 3.91 -8.75 -23.08
CA LEU A 446 2.90 -7.68 -22.99
C LEU A 446 2.51 -7.42 -21.52
N LEU A 447 2.25 -8.47 -20.75
CA LEU A 447 1.95 -8.36 -19.32
C LEU A 447 3.12 -7.75 -18.53
N LYS A 448 4.35 -8.21 -18.76
CA LYS A 448 5.54 -7.69 -18.06
C LYS A 448 5.77 -6.21 -18.36
N GLU A 449 5.71 -5.79 -19.63
CA GLU A 449 6.06 -4.42 -20.07
C GLU A 449 4.93 -3.41 -19.89
N ASP A 450 3.67 -3.81 -20.07
CA ASP A 450 2.56 -2.87 -20.16
C ASP A 450 1.54 -3.00 -19.01
N PHE A 451 1.58 -4.10 -18.23
CA PHE A 451 0.73 -4.28 -17.06
C PHE A 451 1.52 -4.22 -15.75
N LEU A 452 2.59 -5.04 -15.60
CA LEU A 452 3.35 -5.11 -14.35
C LEU A 452 4.25 -3.89 -14.17
N GLN A 453 4.89 -3.41 -15.24
CA GLN A 453 5.66 -2.19 -15.20
C GLN A 453 4.72 -0.99 -15.08
N GLN A 454 5.05 -0.09 -14.14
CA GLN A 454 4.25 1.09 -13.84
C GLN A 454 5.15 2.30 -13.62
N ASN A 455 4.79 3.46 -14.21
CA ASN A 455 5.56 4.69 -14.06
C ASN A 455 5.00 5.53 -12.90
N GLY A 456 5.73 5.58 -11.80
CA GLY A 456 5.35 6.33 -10.60
C GLY A 456 5.40 7.87 -10.73
N TYR A 457 5.91 8.40 -11.85
CA TYR A 457 6.07 9.85 -12.06
C TYR A 457 5.07 10.45 -13.04
N SER A 458 4.23 9.63 -13.66
CA SER A 458 3.25 10.10 -14.65
C SER A 458 1.84 10.11 -14.08
N ASP A 459 1.07 11.15 -14.38
CA ASP A 459 -0.31 11.32 -13.88
C ASP A 459 -1.24 10.18 -14.32
N TYR A 460 -0.99 9.58 -15.47
CA TYR A 460 -1.79 8.45 -15.97
C TYR A 460 -1.46 7.11 -15.32
N ASP A 461 -0.27 6.94 -14.70
CA ASP A 461 0.22 5.63 -14.27
C ASP A 461 0.73 5.57 -12.82
N GLN A 462 0.93 6.73 -12.13
CA GLN A 462 1.39 6.76 -10.74
C GLN A 462 0.43 6.05 -9.77
N PHE A 463 -0.86 6.07 -10.08
CA PHE A 463 -1.91 5.38 -9.36
C PHE A 463 -2.85 4.67 -10.34
N CYS A 464 -3.06 3.37 -10.15
CA CYS A 464 -3.97 2.58 -10.96
C CYS A 464 -5.11 2.04 -10.08
N PRO A 465 -6.35 2.52 -10.24
CA PRO A 465 -7.49 2.02 -9.48
C PRO A 465 -7.82 0.59 -9.86
N LEU A 466 -8.47 -0.17 -8.95
CA LEU A 466 -8.80 -1.57 -9.17
C LEU A 466 -9.65 -1.83 -10.40
N TRP A 467 -10.58 -0.94 -10.75
CA TRP A 467 -11.40 -1.06 -11.96
C TRP A 467 -10.55 -0.98 -13.24
N LYS A 468 -9.57 -0.06 -13.31
CA LYS A 468 -8.64 0.03 -14.46
C LYS A 468 -7.77 -1.23 -14.53
N THR A 469 -7.22 -1.67 -13.40
CA THR A 469 -6.46 -2.92 -13.28
C THR A 469 -7.26 -4.12 -13.78
N PHE A 470 -8.52 -4.25 -13.40
CA PHE A 470 -9.42 -5.31 -13.85
C PHE A 470 -9.60 -5.32 -15.36
N TRP A 471 -9.90 -4.18 -15.96
CA TRP A 471 -10.09 -4.11 -17.41
C TRP A 471 -8.83 -4.41 -18.19
N MET A 472 -7.67 -3.98 -17.71
CA MET A 472 -6.38 -4.34 -18.30
C MET A 472 -6.17 -5.86 -18.25
N MET A 473 -6.36 -6.50 -17.10
CA MET A 473 -6.25 -7.96 -16.96
C MET A 473 -7.24 -8.68 -17.90
N LYS A 474 -8.50 -8.27 -17.90
CA LYS A 474 -9.56 -8.90 -18.70
C LYS A 474 -9.26 -8.84 -20.19
N ASN A 475 -8.79 -7.70 -20.68
CA ASN A 475 -8.51 -7.51 -22.08
C ASN A 475 -7.24 -8.25 -22.55
N MET A 476 -6.18 -8.21 -21.75
CA MET A 476 -4.94 -8.94 -22.07
C MET A 476 -5.14 -10.47 -22.05
N MET A 477 -5.90 -10.97 -21.08
CA MET A 477 -6.23 -12.39 -21.02
C MET A 477 -7.25 -12.81 -22.08
N GLY A 478 -8.19 -11.94 -22.42
CA GLY A 478 -9.12 -12.13 -23.55
C GLY A 478 -8.38 -12.23 -24.88
N PHE A 479 -7.35 -11.40 -25.09
CA PHE A 479 -6.49 -11.49 -26.26
C PHE A 479 -5.77 -12.85 -26.33
N HIS A 480 -5.21 -13.32 -25.19
CA HIS A 480 -4.58 -14.64 -25.10
C HIS A 480 -5.54 -15.75 -25.52
N ASP A 481 -6.77 -15.75 -24.98
CA ASP A 481 -7.78 -16.80 -25.26
C ASP A 481 -8.16 -16.84 -26.73
N GLU A 482 -8.42 -15.69 -27.33
CA GLU A 482 -8.81 -15.63 -28.73
C GLU A 482 -7.64 -15.98 -29.67
N ALA A 483 -6.41 -15.59 -29.32
CA ALA A 483 -5.22 -16.00 -30.05
C ALA A 483 -5.03 -17.54 -29.99
N GLN A 484 -5.20 -18.16 -28.83
CA GLN A 484 -5.15 -19.63 -28.69
C GLN A 484 -6.24 -20.33 -29.48
N LYS A 485 -7.46 -19.79 -29.54
CA LYS A 485 -8.53 -20.31 -30.38
C LYS A 485 -8.20 -20.23 -31.87
N ALA A 486 -7.60 -19.15 -32.33
CA ALA A 486 -7.18 -19.00 -33.73
C ALA A 486 -6.13 -20.07 -34.11
N ILE A 487 -5.17 -20.36 -33.24
CA ILE A 487 -4.21 -21.46 -33.47
C ILE A 487 -4.90 -22.82 -33.49
N SER A 488 -5.83 -23.10 -32.58
CA SER A 488 -6.58 -24.35 -32.56
C SER A 488 -7.40 -24.57 -33.84
N GLN A 489 -7.76 -23.49 -34.53
CA GLN A 489 -8.42 -23.50 -35.85
C GLN A 489 -7.43 -23.69 -37.01
N GLY A 490 -6.12 -23.79 -36.75
CA GLY A 490 -5.08 -24.08 -37.75
C GLY A 490 -4.43 -22.84 -38.37
N HIS A 491 -4.58 -21.65 -37.76
CA HIS A 491 -3.90 -20.44 -38.21
C HIS A 491 -2.48 -20.36 -37.63
N ALA A 492 -1.48 -19.93 -38.40
CA ALA A 492 -0.13 -19.73 -37.90
C ALA A 492 -0.05 -18.41 -37.06
N TRP A 493 0.71 -18.47 -35.96
CA TRP A 493 0.86 -17.31 -35.07
C TRP A 493 1.37 -16.04 -35.77
N SER A 494 2.26 -16.19 -36.75
CA SER A 494 2.76 -15.04 -37.53
C SER A 494 1.66 -14.23 -38.21
N LYS A 495 0.67 -14.93 -38.81
CA LYS A 495 -0.48 -14.28 -39.46
C LYS A 495 -1.44 -13.64 -38.44
N VAL A 496 -1.74 -14.36 -37.35
CA VAL A 496 -2.59 -13.84 -36.28
C VAL A 496 -1.96 -12.58 -35.67
N ARG A 497 -0.67 -12.57 -35.41
CA ARG A 497 0.06 -11.44 -34.86
C ARG A 497 0.02 -10.22 -35.78
N GLU A 498 0.20 -10.41 -37.08
CA GLU A 498 0.14 -9.31 -38.06
C GLU A 498 -1.26 -8.71 -38.14
N SER A 499 -2.29 -9.53 -38.25
CA SER A 499 -3.68 -9.07 -38.33
C SER A 499 -4.21 -8.43 -37.05
N THR A 500 -3.63 -8.74 -35.88
CA THR A 500 -4.02 -8.19 -34.58
C THR A 500 -3.11 -7.06 -34.10
N SER A 501 -2.24 -6.50 -34.94
CA SER A 501 -1.26 -5.48 -34.56
C SER A 501 -1.91 -4.20 -33.99
N GLU A 502 -3.05 -3.77 -34.53
CA GLU A 502 -3.81 -2.62 -34.01
C GLU A 502 -4.32 -2.91 -32.58
N ILE A 503 -4.88 -4.10 -32.33
CA ILE A 503 -5.37 -4.53 -31.01
C ILE A 503 -4.22 -4.57 -30.00
N GLN A 504 -3.07 -5.11 -30.39
CA GLN A 504 -1.89 -5.12 -29.52
C GLN A 504 -1.43 -3.70 -29.17
N SER A 505 -1.51 -2.77 -30.12
CA SER A 505 -1.21 -1.35 -29.85
C SER A 505 -2.23 -0.71 -28.89
N GLU A 506 -3.50 -1.03 -29.02
CA GLU A 506 -4.54 -0.56 -28.09
C GLU A 506 -4.36 -1.13 -26.69
N LEU A 507 -4.04 -2.43 -26.57
CA LEU A 507 -3.73 -3.07 -25.28
C LEU A 507 -2.56 -2.40 -24.57
N ARG A 508 -1.49 -2.05 -25.30
CA ARG A 508 -0.34 -1.31 -24.76
C ARG A 508 -0.70 0.11 -24.36
N SER A 509 -1.64 0.74 -25.08
CA SER A 509 -2.05 2.14 -24.82
C SER A 509 -2.97 2.27 -23.60
N MET A 510 -3.61 1.20 -23.13
CA MET A 510 -4.53 1.25 -21.98
C MET A 510 -3.91 1.84 -20.70
N LYS A 511 -2.61 1.65 -20.50
CA LYS A 511 -1.89 2.23 -19.35
C LYS A 511 -1.90 3.76 -19.36
N PHE A 512 -1.99 4.39 -20.53
CA PHE A 512 -1.97 5.86 -20.68
C PHE A 512 -3.31 6.54 -20.40
N GLU A 513 -4.39 5.78 -20.20
CA GLU A 513 -5.69 6.35 -19.83
C GLU A 513 -5.60 6.95 -18.41
N VAL A 514 -5.96 8.23 -18.30
CA VAL A 514 -5.86 8.97 -17.03
C VAL A 514 -7.04 8.58 -16.13
N PRO A 515 -6.81 8.06 -14.90
CA PRO A 515 -7.89 7.64 -14.01
C PRO A 515 -8.90 8.74 -13.67
N ASP A 516 -8.47 9.99 -13.63
CA ASP A 516 -9.31 11.15 -13.30
C ASP A 516 -10.39 11.45 -14.38
N ASP A 517 -10.25 10.89 -15.57
CA ASP A 517 -11.27 10.97 -16.64
C ASP A 517 -12.56 10.20 -16.29
N GLY A 518 -12.55 9.40 -15.25
CA GLY A 518 -13.68 8.67 -14.69
C GLY A 518 -13.85 7.25 -15.24
N GLU A 519 -14.31 6.36 -14.35
CA GLU A 519 -14.49 4.93 -14.61
C GLU A 519 -15.43 4.68 -15.81
N GLU A 520 -16.59 5.34 -15.86
CA GLU A 520 -17.59 5.11 -16.91
C GLU A 520 -17.05 5.40 -18.31
N LYS A 521 -16.31 6.51 -18.47
CA LYS A 521 -15.78 6.94 -19.76
C LYS A 521 -14.73 5.97 -20.28
N ILE A 522 -13.78 5.59 -19.40
CA ILE A 522 -12.68 4.69 -19.76
C ILE A 522 -13.20 3.27 -19.98
N THR A 523 -14.06 2.77 -19.10
CA THR A 523 -14.66 1.44 -19.21
C THR A 523 -15.45 1.31 -20.51
N LYS A 524 -16.23 2.33 -20.87
CA LYS A 524 -16.99 2.34 -22.12
C LYS A 524 -16.08 2.30 -23.36
N LYS A 525 -15.01 3.08 -23.36
CA LYS A 525 -14.01 3.11 -24.42
C LYS A 525 -13.30 1.76 -24.57
N VAL A 526 -12.84 1.20 -23.45
CA VAL A 526 -12.00 -0.01 -23.41
C VAL A 526 -12.83 -1.28 -23.65
N SER A 527 -14.03 -1.40 -23.08
CA SER A 527 -14.85 -2.60 -23.21
C SER A 527 -15.53 -2.73 -24.58
N GLN A 528 -16.00 -1.63 -25.14
CA GLN A 528 -16.71 -1.65 -26.42
C GLN A 528 -15.76 -1.85 -27.59
N ASN A 529 -14.69 -1.08 -27.67
CA ASN A 529 -13.73 -1.17 -28.77
C ASN A 529 -13.05 -2.52 -28.82
N PHE A 530 -12.59 -3.03 -27.67
CA PHE A 530 -11.85 -4.28 -27.62
C PHE A 530 -12.70 -5.50 -28.00
N SER A 531 -13.91 -5.64 -27.48
CA SER A 531 -14.77 -6.79 -27.79
C SER A 531 -15.17 -6.85 -29.27
N VAL A 532 -15.39 -5.71 -29.90
CA VAL A 532 -15.76 -5.61 -31.32
C VAL A 532 -14.55 -5.87 -32.22
N LEU A 533 -13.41 -5.23 -31.93
CA LEU A 533 -12.19 -5.40 -32.71
C LEU A 533 -11.68 -6.85 -32.68
N MET A 534 -11.69 -7.52 -31.51
CA MET A 534 -11.32 -8.92 -31.39
C MET A 534 -12.18 -9.83 -32.24
N LYS A 535 -13.50 -9.68 -32.21
CA LYS A 535 -14.41 -10.50 -33.02
C LYS A 535 -14.23 -10.24 -34.51
N VAL A 536 -14.05 -8.99 -34.93
CA VAL A 536 -13.86 -8.63 -36.34
C VAL A 536 -12.53 -9.15 -36.88
N CYS A 537 -11.42 -9.00 -36.14
CA CYS A 537 -10.13 -9.52 -36.60
C CYS A 537 -10.14 -11.04 -36.74
N ILE A 538 -10.76 -11.78 -35.81
CA ILE A 538 -10.85 -13.23 -35.88
C ILE A 538 -11.76 -13.68 -37.02
N LEU A 539 -12.91 -13.01 -37.24
CA LEU A 539 -13.79 -13.27 -38.38
C LEU A 539 -13.06 -13.03 -39.70
N THR A 540 -12.24 -11.97 -39.80
CA THR A 540 -11.46 -11.67 -41.01
C THR A 540 -10.40 -12.74 -41.27
N ILE A 541 -9.73 -13.25 -40.23
CA ILE A 541 -8.79 -14.37 -40.33
C ILE A 541 -9.50 -15.66 -40.80
N CYS A 542 -10.71 -15.91 -40.32
CA CYS A 542 -11.50 -17.09 -40.67
C CYS A 542 -12.05 -17.05 -42.13
N THR A 543 -12.37 -15.86 -42.66
CA THR A 543 -12.96 -15.70 -44.02
C THR A 543 -11.91 -15.83 -45.13
N VAL A 544 -10.60 -15.65 -44.86
CA VAL A 544 -9.52 -15.74 -45.85
C VAL A 544 -9.17 -17.22 -46.24
N ARG A 545 -9.85 -18.19 -45.69
CA ARG A 545 -9.54 -19.63 -45.90
C ARG A 545 -9.79 -20.20 -47.30
N GLY A 546 -10.22 -19.39 -48.26
CA GLY A 546 -10.59 -19.87 -49.60
C GLY A 546 -10.10 -19.06 -50.80
N ALA A 547 -9.35 -17.98 -50.58
CA ALA A 547 -9.06 -17.01 -51.65
C ALA A 547 -7.67 -17.21 -52.27
N SER A 548 -7.60 -17.16 -53.61
CA SER A 548 -6.36 -17.16 -54.39
C SER A 548 -5.68 -15.79 -54.33
N ALA A 549 -4.44 -15.66 -54.78
CA ALA A 549 -3.64 -14.42 -54.70
C ALA A 549 -4.29 -13.16 -55.37
N GLU A 550 -5.26 -13.35 -56.27
CA GLU A 550 -6.04 -12.28 -56.86
C GLU A 550 -7.15 -11.75 -55.92
N ASP A 551 -7.63 -12.59 -54.99
CA ASP A 551 -8.65 -12.23 -54.00
C ASP A 551 -8.06 -11.42 -52.84
N GLU A 552 -6.75 -11.41 -52.57
CA GLU A 552 -6.16 -10.60 -51.49
C GLU A 552 -6.36 -9.09 -51.67
N ARG A 553 -6.37 -8.59 -52.91
CA ARG A 553 -6.67 -7.17 -53.18
C ARG A 553 -8.16 -6.84 -52.94
N GLU A 554 -9.02 -7.74 -53.27
CA GLU A 554 -10.48 -7.60 -53.06
C GLU A 554 -10.83 -7.74 -51.56
N VAL A 555 -10.14 -8.60 -50.84
CA VAL A 555 -10.27 -8.73 -49.39
C VAL A 555 -9.78 -7.48 -48.66
N ARG A 556 -8.68 -6.84 -49.08
CA ARG A 556 -8.26 -5.54 -48.54
C ARG A 556 -9.25 -4.43 -48.83
N PHE A 557 -9.87 -4.45 -50.01
CA PHE A 557 -10.90 -3.49 -50.38
C PHE A 557 -12.21 -3.73 -49.59
N ARG A 558 -12.56 -4.98 -49.33
CA ARG A 558 -13.69 -5.39 -48.48
C ARG A 558 -13.42 -5.07 -47.01
N HIS A 559 -12.19 -5.24 -46.53
CA HIS A 559 -11.77 -4.85 -45.18
C HIS A 559 -11.97 -3.33 -44.95
N GLY A 560 -11.58 -2.49 -45.88
CA GLY A 560 -11.82 -1.06 -45.82
C GLY A 560 -13.32 -0.69 -45.84
N ARG A 561 -14.15 -1.45 -46.57
CA ARG A 561 -15.62 -1.29 -46.57
C ARG A 561 -16.25 -1.73 -45.26
N VAL A 562 -15.84 -2.90 -44.73
CA VAL A 562 -16.32 -3.41 -43.44
C VAL A 562 -15.93 -2.45 -42.30
N LYS A 563 -14.70 -1.94 -42.31
CA LYS A 563 -14.28 -0.90 -41.34
C LYS A 563 -15.17 0.35 -41.45
N LYS A 564 -15.41 0.83 -42.66
CA LYS A 564 -16.29 2.00 -42.91
C LYS A 564 -17.75 1.75 -42.52
N THR A 565 -18.27 0.54 -42.72
CA THR A 565 -19.62 0.14 -42.31
C THR A 565 -19.72 0.03 -40.79
N ILE A 566 -18.66 -0.48 -40.12
CA ILE A 566 -18.57 -0.53 -38.67
C ILE A 566 -18.48 0.87 -38.08
N ASP A 567 -17.65 1.74 -38.64
CA ASP A 567 -17.57 3.16 -38.21
C ASP A 567 -18.90 3.88 -38.37
N THR A 568 -19.62 3.63 -39.48
CA THR A 568 -20.97 4.19 -39.73
C THR A 568 -22.01 3.61 -38.76
N CYS A 569 -21.93 2.32 -38.41
CA CYS A 569 -22.79 1.71 -37.41
C CYS A 569 -22.47 2.24 -36.00
N PHE A 570 -21.20 2.54 -35.69
CA PHE A 570 -20.83 3.19 -34.44
C PHE A 570 -21.40 4.62 -34.31
N ASP A 571 -21.41 5.39 -35.40
CA ASP A 571 -22.03 6.71 -35.40
C ASP A 571 -23.57 6.63 -35.23
N CYS A 572 -24.22 5.60 -35.80
CA CYS A 572 -25.63 5.29 -35.53
C CYS A 572 -25.86 4.82 -34.09
N PHE A 573 -24.89 4.12 -33.47
CA PHE A 573 -24.98 3.66 -32.07
C PHE A 573 -24.90 4.82 -31.05
N ARG A 574 -24.20 5.90 -31.40
CA ARG A 574 -24.21 7.14 -30.61
C ARG A 574 -25.57 7.87 -30.62
N ALA A 575 -26.40 7.55 -31.59
CA ALA A 575 -27.68 8.23 -31.77
C ALA A 575 -28.88 7.46 -31.18
N PHE A 576 -28.82 6.14 -30.98
CA PHE A 576 -29.93 5.31 -30.49
C PHE A 576 -29.52 4.20 -29.53
N PRO A 577 -30.26 3.93 -28.44
CA PRO A 577 -29.95 2.87 -27.45
C PRO A 577 -30.45 1.50 -27.95
N TRP A 578 -29.67 0.85 -28.82
CA TRP A 578 -29.96 -0.50 -29.28
C TRP A 578 -29.23 -1.54 -28.41
N SER A 579 -29.86 -2.72 -28.22
CA SER A 579 -29.20 -3.81 -27.47
C SER A 579 -28.06 -4.42 -28.29
N PHE A 580 -27.04 -4.93 -27.62
CA PHE A 580 -25.85 -5.56 -28.20
C PHE A 580 -26.19 -6.70 -29.19
N GLU A 581 -27.25 -7.45 -28.91
CA GLU A 581 -27.75 -8.55 -29.74
C GLU A 581 -28.35 -8.06 -31.06
N THR A 582 -29.00 -6.93 -31.04
CA THR A 582 -29.60 -6.30 -32.26
C THR A 582 -28.53 -5.80 -33.22
N VAL A 583 -27.45 -5.20 -32.68
CA VAL A 583 -26.31 -4.72 -33.48
C VAL A 583 -25.50 -5.89 -34.03
N TYR A 584 -25.27 -6.93 -33.22
CA TYR A 584 -24.60 -8.15 -33.67
C TYR A 584 -25.32 -8.84 -34.83
N ASN A 585 -26.63 -8.99 -34.71
CA ASN A 585 -27.47 -9.58 -35.76
C ASN A 585 -27.56 -8.70 -37.03
N PHE A 586 -27.52 -7.37 -36.88
CA PHE A 586 -27.50 -6.42 -38.01
C PHE A 586 -26.16 -6.48 -38.76
N ILE A 587 -25.02 -6.49 -38.04
CA ILE A 587 -23.69 -6.63 -38.65
C ILE A 587 -23.52 -8.02 -39.29
N LEU A 588 -24.00 -9.07 -38.64
CA LEU A 588 -23.98 -10.42 -39.21
C LEU A 588 -24.84 -10.54 -40.49
N LYS A 589 -26.03 -9.93 -40.50
CA LYS A 589 -26.87 -9.85 -41.70
C LYS A 589 -26.24 -9.02 -42.82
N ALA A 590 -25.63 -7.88 -42.48
CA ALA A 590 -24.95 -7.04 -43.48
C ALA A 590 -23.71 -7.75 -44.08
N LEU A 591 -23.00 -8.54 -43.30
CA LEU A 591 -21.88 -9.35 -43.76
C LEU A 591 -22.35 -10.55 -44.61
N LEU A 592 -23.45 -11.21 -44.25
CA LEU A 592 -24.01 -12.35 -45.00
C LEU A 592 -24.76 -11.93 -46.27
N SER A 593 -25.23 -10.71 -46.36
CA SER A 593 -25.89 -10.18 -47.58
C SER A 593 -24.90 -9.61 -48.60
N SER A 594 -23.62 -9.51 -48.25
CA SER A 594 -22.53 -9.06 -49.15
C SER A 594 -21.63 -10.23 -49.64
N THR A 595 -22.02 -11.47 -49.34
CA THR A 595 -21.57 -12.69 -49.98
C THR A 595 -22.58 -13.13 -51.03
#